data_bc4ebb85f5409a984fa3122657c6b4f5
#
_entry.id   bc4ebb85f5409a984fa3122657c6b4f5
#
_cell.length_a   1.000
_cell.length_b   1.000
_cell.length_c   1.000
_cell.angle_alpha   90.00
_cell.angle_beta   90.00
_cell.angle_gamma   90.00
#
_symmetry.space_group_name_H-M   'P 1'
#
loop_
_entity.id
_entity.type
_entity.pdbx_description
1 polymer ?
#
loop_
_entity_poly.entity_id
_entity_poly.type
_entity_poly.pdbx_seq_one_letter_code
_entity_poly.pdbx_strand_id
1 'polypeptide(L)'
;MRGRYAAFLLLSFGLILFSSYTVKPGNPAQKLALRKIVIDAGHGGSDAGASGQYSKEKDITLAIALKLEAMLKEEMPDVLIDMTRRTDVFDPVTRKAQIANQAKGDLFVCIHVNEGGGPIRHKEFIGYKEETRHKGKGKKRKAYIVKVKDYRTWTTPNTAKGTETFIYGVDKSNAAKAALSENEDLYLDSVSAKELKEFNPTDPAKMMIINMKTQSYFNRSANLALTIEEEFQKVGRISREAKQRQKGIWVLQAVAMPAVLVETGFISNPEEETYLNSEDGQKEICEVLVRSLKRYKYSLEKQLSGSAGK
;
A
#
# COMPACT_ATOMS: atom_id res chain seq x y z
N MET A 1 -9.31 -60.21 86.71
CA MET A 1 -10.55 -59.47 86.49
C MET A 1 -10.25 -58.31 85.56
N ARG A 2 -10.86 -58.36 84.46
CA ARG A 2 -11.19 -57.37 83.41
C ARG A 2 -10.22 -56.18 83.22
N GLY A 3 -9.23 -56.33 82.34
CA GLY A 3 -8.45 -55.20 81.76
C GLY A 3 -9.06 -54.79 80.44
N ARG A 4 -9.38 -53.48 80.34
CA ARG A 4 -9.91 -52.86 79.10
C ARG A 4 -8.74 -52.35 78.30
N TYR A 5 -8.54 -52.91 77.08
CA TYR A 5 -7.60 -52.46 76.08
C TYR A 5 -8.26 -51.28 75.35
N ALA A 6 -7.71 -50.08 75.53
CA ALA A 6 -8.06 -48.91 74.70
C ALA A 6 -7.19 -48.94 73.40
N ALA A 7 -7.82 -49.15 72.30
CA ALA A 7 -7.16 -49.07 71.01
C ALA A 7 -7.02 -47.58 70.65
N PHE A 8 -5.79 -47.08 70.54
CA PHE A 8 -5.47 -45.79 69.98
C PHE A 8 -5.38 -45.97 68.46
N LEU A 9 -6.39 -45.48 67.73
CA LEU A 9 -6.36 -45.30 66.29
C LEU A 9 -5.61 -44.03 66.00
N LEU A 10 -4.35 -44.14 65.58
CA LEU A 10 -3.59 -43.01 65.02
C LEU A 10 -4.10 -42.78 63.59
N LEU A 11 -4.94 -41.75 63.44
CA LEU A 11 -5.27 -41.17 62.12
C LEU A 11 -4.07 -40.37 61.64
N SER A 12 -3.24 -40.96 60.82
CA SER A 12 -2.23 -40.27 60.02
C SER A 12 -2.92 -39.45 58.92
N PHE A 13 -3.16 -38.16 59.20
CA PHE A 13 -3.62 -37.21 58.18
C PHE A 13 -2.45 -36.91 57.25
N GLY A 14 -2.37 -37.65 56.13
CA GLY A 14 -1.42 -37.36 55.07
C GLY A 14 -1.75 -36.03 54.42
N LEU A 15 -0.98 -34.99 54.76
CA LEU A 15 -1.03 -33.68 54.12
C LEU A 15 -0.45 -33.86 52.71
N ILE A 16 -1.32 -34.12 51.73
CA ILE A 16 -0.95 -34.06 50.30
C ILE A 16 -0.78 -32.59 49.97
N LEU A 17 0.47 -32.12 50.02
CA LEU A 17 0.85 -30.82 49.45
C LEU A 17 0.64 -30.92 47.93
N PHE A 18 -0.54 -30.54 47.46
CA PHE A 18 -0.74 -30.16 46.07
C PHE A 18 0.16 -28.94 45.80
N SER A 19 1.38 -29.22 45.35
CA SER A 19 2.22 -28.24 44.72
C SER A 19 1.48 -27.85 43.45
N SER A 20 0.67 -26.78 43.51
CA SER A 20 0.10 -26.17 42.36
C SER A 20 1.27 -25.64 41.51
N TYR A 21 1.74 -26.45 40.59
CA TYR A 21 2.50 -25.92 39.47
C TYR A 21 1.55 -24.96 38.74
N THR A 22 1.61 -23.70 39.09
CA THR A 22 1.13 -22.65 38.22
C THR A 22 2.04 -22.69 37.03
N VAL A 23 1.66 -23.50 36.03
CA VAL A 23 2.13 -23.31 34.66
C VAL A 23 1.73 -21.86 34.37
N LYS A 24 2.70 -20.92 34.45
CA LYS A 24 2.50 -19.60 33.87
C LYS A 24 1.98 -19.90 32.47
N PRO A 25 0.76 -19.47 32.09
CA PRO A 25 0.35 -19.62 30.72
C PRO A 25 1.48 -18.97 29.93
N GLY A 26 2.21 -19.77 29.14
CA GLY A 26 3.21 -19.26 28.24
C GLY A 26 2.49 -18.14 27.50
N ASN A 27 3.05 -16.95 27.51
CA ASN A 27 2.50 -15.81 26.79
C ASN A 27 1.93 -16.36 25.48
N PRO A 28 0.59 -16.34 25.23
CA PRO A 28 0.07 -16.89 23.98
C PRO A 28 0.87 -16.17 22.92
N ALA A 29 1.66 -16.94 22.14
CA ALA A 29 2.63 -16.39 21.18
C ALA A 29 1.93 -15.23 20.50
N GLN A 30 2.36 -14.00 20.82
CA GLN A 30 1.64 -12.78 20.45
C GLN A 30 1.47 -12.86 18.96
N LYS A 31 0.24 -13.12 18.51
CA LYS A 31 -0.03 -13.43 17.12
C LYS A 31 0.36 -12.18 16.37
N LEU A 32 1.56 -12.17 15.77
CA LEU A 32 2.10 -11.02 15.06
C LEU A 32 1.04 -10.58 14.05
N ALA A 33 0.52 -9.40 14.24
CA ALA A 33 -0.56 -8.87 13.39
C ALA A 33 -0.05 -8.49 12.00
N LEU A 34 1.26 -8.26 11.88
CA LEU A 34 1.97 -7.93 10.66
C LEU A 34 3.28 -8.74 10.65
N ARG A 35 3.34 -9.80 9.85
CA ARG A 35 4.48 -10.72 9.74
C ARG A 35 5.27 -10.51 8.46
N LYS A 36 4.60 -10.06 7.40
CA LYS A 36 5.21 -9.90 6.09
C LYS A 36 4.64 -8.69 5.36
N ILE A 37 5.54 -7.84 4.88
CA ILE A 37 5.23 -6.71 3.99
C ILE A 37 5.78 -7.04 2.61
N VAL A 38 4.99 -6.79 1.57
CA VAL A 38 5.44 -6.83 0.18
C VAL A 38 5.54 -5.41 -0.34
N ILE A 39 6.74 -5.00 -0.75
CA ILE A 39 7.01 -3.71 -1.36
C ILE A 39 6.96 -3.87 -2.88
N ASP A 40 6.16 -3.05 -3.54
CA ASP A 40 6.16 -2.94 -4.99
C ASP A 40 6.86 -1.64 -5.42
N ALA A 41 7.92 -1.78 -6.19
CA ALA A 41 8.50 -0.66 -6.92
C ALA A 41 7.71 -0.47 -8.22
N GLY A 42 6.99 0.64 -8.35
CA GLY A 42 6.17 0.95 -9.53
C GLY A 42 6.96 0.86 -10.83
N HIS A 43 6.29 0.49 -11.93
CA HIS A 43 6.88 0.37 -13.26
C HIS A 43 8.06 -0.60 -13.34
N GLY A 44 8.97 -0.41 -14.34
CA GLY A 44 10.20 -1.19 -14.51
C GLY A 44 10.43 -1.66 -15.95
N GLY A 45 11.69 -1.87 -16.33
CA GLY A 45 12.09 -2.34 -17.65
C GLY A 45 11.58 -1.43 -18.77
N SER A 46 10.73 -1.97 -19.65
CA SER A 46 10.13 -1.23 -20.76
C SER A 46 9.05 -0.23 -20.33
N ASP A 47 8.48 -0.36 -19.16
CA ASP A 47 7.54 0.61 -18.58
C ASP A 47 8.31 1.64 -17.76
N ALA A 48 8.52 2.81 -18.33
CA ALA A 48 9.27 3.89 -17.70
C ALA A 48 8.47 4.63 -16.61
N GLY A 49 7.13 4.51 -16.62
CA GLY A 49 6.26 5.39 -15.83
C GLY A 49 6.33 6.84 -16.32
N ALA A 50 6.05 7.76 -15.44
CA ALA A 50 6.19 9.19 -15.71
C ALA A 50 7.66 9.57 -15.94
N SER A 51 7.87 10.66 -16.71
CA SER A 51 9.21 11.17 -17.02
C SER A 51 9.33 12.61 -16.55
N GLY A 52 10.38 12.89 -15.80
CA GLY A 52 10.80 14.23 -15.43
C GLY A 52 11.66 14.90 -16.50
N GLN A 53 12.44 15.88 -16.10
CA GLN A 53 13.39 16.54 -16.99
C GLN A 53 14.60 15.67 -17.30
N TYR A 54 15.08 14.87 -16.31
CA TYR A 54 16.29 14.06 -16.42
C TYR A 54 16.16 12.66 -15.82
N SER A 55 15.05 12.32 -15.18
CA SER A 55 14.83 11.02 -14.54
C SER A 55 13.52 10.36 -14.97
N LYS A 56 13.38 9.09 -14.64
CA LYS A 56 12.17 8.28 -14.90
C LYS A 56 11.60 7.75 -13.61
N GLU A 57 10.30 7.66 -13.51
CA GLU A 57 9.61 7.16 -12.33
C GLU A 57 10.10 5.77 -11.91
N LYS A 58 10.30 4.84 -12.86
CA LYS A 58 10.77 3.49 -12.57
C LYS A 58 12.09 3.42 -11.80
N ASP A 59 12.98 4.38 -12.05
CA ASP A 59 14.31 4.42 -11.42
C ASP A 59 14.22 4.96 -9.98
N ILE A 60 13.42 6.02 -9.80
CA ILE A 60 13.15 6.61 -8.48
C ILE A 60 12.42 5.61 -7.59
N THR A 61 11.36 4.97 -8.09
CA THR A 61 10.58 4.00 -7.31
C THR A 61 11.42 2.81 -6.88
N LEU A 62 12.32 2.33 -7.75
CA LEU A 62 13.24 1.24 -7.41
C LEU A 62 14.23 1.67 -6.32
N ALA A 63 14.82 2.86 -6.44
CA ALA A 63 15.78 3.38 -5.47
C ALA A 63 15.13 3.54 -4.07
N ILE A 64 13.94 4.14 -4.00
CA ILE A 64 13.18 4.29 -2.76
C ILE A 64 12.80 2.93 -2.18
N ALA A 65 12.29 2.01 -3.00
CA ALA A 65 11.84 0.69 -2.54
C ALA A 65 13.00 -0.16 -1.97
N LEU A 66 14.18 -0.15 -2.61
CA LEU A 66 15.37 -0.84 -2.11
C LEU A 66 15.88 -0.24 -0.79
N LYS A 67 15.87 1.09 -0.68
CA LYS A 67 16.26 1.78 0.56
C LYS A 67 15.26 1.48 1.68
N LEU A 68 13.96 1.48 1.37
CA LEU A 68 12.90 1.12 2.32
C LEU A 68 13.03 -0.33 2.80
N GLU A 69 13.33 -1.29 1.88
CA GLU A 69 13.59 -2.68 2.25
C GLU A 69 14.73 -2.79 3.27
N ALA A 70 15.85 -2.09 3.01
CA ALA A 70 17.01 -2.12 3.90
C ALA A 70 16.66 -1.55 5.29
N MET A 71 16.02 -0.39 5.35
CA MET A 71 15.63 0.25 6.61
C MET A 71 14.59 -0.57 7.39
N LEU A 72 13.62 -1.19 6.71
CA LEU A 72 12.63 -2.04 7.39
C LEU A 72 13.25 -3.31 7.96
N LYS A 73 14.24 -3.92 7.30
CA LYS A 73 14.97 -5.08 7.86
C LYS A 73 15.74 -4.73 9.14
N GLU A 74 16.24 -3.51 9.24
CA GLU A 74 16.94 -3.02 10.44
C GLU A 74 15.93 -2.64 11.55
N GLU A 75 14.91 -1.87 11.20
CA GLU A 75 14.01 -1.22 12.14
C GLU A 75 12.80 -2.09 12.57
N MET A 76 12.50 -3.14 11.80
CA MET A 76 11.41 -4.11 12.04
C MET A 76 11.89 -5.55 11.78
N PRO A 77 12.92 -6.05 12.52
CA PRO A 77 13.57 -7.33 12.25
C PRO A 77 12.65 -8.55 12.42
N ASP A 78 11.52 -8.38 13.07
CA ASP A 78 10.48 -9.39 13.26
C ASP A 78 9.47 -9.45 12.09
N VAL A 79 9.62 -8.57 11.08
CA VAL A 79 8.76 -8.51 9.89
C VAL A 79 9.57 -8.92 8.65
N LEU A 80 9.07 -9.92 7.92
CA LEU A 80 9.67 -10.33 6.66
C LEU A 80 9.34 -9.30 5.57
N ILE A 81 10.34 -8.97 4.75
CA ILE A 81 10.17 -8.03 3.65
C ILE A 81 10.43 -8.73 2.33
N ASP A 82 9.41 -8.78 1.48
CA ASP A 82 9.50 -9.23 0.09
C ASP A 82 9.32 -8.04 -0.86
N MET A 83 9.79 -8.20 -2.10
CA MET A 83 9.66 -7.17 -3.13
C MET A 83 9.17 -7.79 -4.43
N THR A 84 8.38 -7.03 -5.20
CA THR A 84 7.96 -7.46 -6.55
C THR A 84 9.12 -7.45 -7.54
N ARG A 85 10.03 -6.49 -7.42
CA ARG A 85 11.28 -6.41 -8.20
C ARG A 85 12.41 -5.77 -7.39
N ARG A 86 13.66 -6.18 -7.66
CA ARG A 86 14.88 -5.58 -7.08
C ARG A 86 15.84 -5.06 -8.16
N THR A 87 15.44 -5.16 -9.41
CA THR A 87 16.22 -4.69 -10.57
C THR A 87 15.27 -4.00 -11.56
N ASP A 88 15.83 -3.39 -12.61
CA ASP A 88 15.03 -2.74 -13.65
C ASP A 88 14.46 -3.78 -14.64
N VAL A 89 13.43 -4.50 -14.21
CA VAL A 89 12.70 -5.49 -15.02
C VAL A 89 11.24 -5.06 -15.18
N PHE A 90 10.65 -5.42 -16.31
CA PHE A 90 9.23 -5.21 -16.55
C PHE A 90 8.42 -6.40 -16.03
N ASP A 91 7.53 -6.14 -15.10
CA ASP A 91 6.47 -7.05 -14.70
C ASP A 91 5.11 -6.38 -14.89
N PRO A 92 4.18 -7.00 -15.61
CA PRO A 92 2.83 -6.46 -15.71
C PRO A 92 2.16 -6.45 -14.33
N VAL A 93 1.22 -5.54 -14.12
CA VAL A 93 0.53 -5.35 -12.83
C VAL A 93 -0.12 -6.64 -12.29
N THR A 94 -0.56 -7.54 -13.20
CA THR A 94 -1.06 -8.88 -12.85
C THR A 94 0.02 -9.75 -12.21
N ARG A 95 1.24 -9.71 -12.76
CA ARG A 95 2.38 -10.47 -12.22
C ARG A 95 2.81 -9.94 -10.86
N LYS A 96 2.86 -8.62 -10.68
CA LYS A 96 3.15 -7.98 -9.39
C LYS A 96 2.16 -8.40 -8.31
N ALA A 97 0.85 -8.42 -8.62
CA ALA A 97 -0.17 -8.92 -7.70
C ALA A 97 0.00 -10.42 -7.38
N GLN A 98 0.32 -11.25 -8.40
CA GLN A 98 0.60 -12.68 -8.18
C GLN A 98 1.81 -12.89 -7.26
N ILE A 99 2.90 -12.14 -7.44
CA ILE A 99 4.09 -12.22 -6.57
C ILE A 99 3.68 -11.91 -5.12
N ALA A 100 2.91 -10.84 -4.89
CA ALA A 100 2.44 -10.44 -3.56
C ALA A 100 1.57 -11.53 -2.92
N ASN A 101 0.61 -12.09 -3.67
CA ASN A 101 -0.27 -13.15 -3.20
C ASN A 101 0.50 -14.46 -2.91
N GLN A 102 1.41 -14.87 -3.80
CA GLN A 102 2.28 -16.03 -3.59
C GLN A 102 3.22 -15.87 -2.40
N ALA A 103 3.70 -14.66 -2.15
CA ALA A 103 4.50 -14.34 -0.97
C ALA A 103 3.70 -14.44 0.34
N LYS A 104 2.36 -14.52 0.27
CA LYS A 104 1.46 -14.50 1.43
C LYS A 104 1.71 -13.27 2.31
N GLY A 105 1.72 -12.09 1.68
CA GLY A 105 1.91 -10.81 2.38
C GLY A 105 0.73 -10.50 3.31
N ASP A 106 1.02 -9.87 4.44
CA ASP A 106 0.01 -9.31 5.34
C ASP A 106 -0.32 -7.85 4.98
N LEU A 107 0.55 -7.23 4.17
CA LEU A 107 0.41 -5.84 3.69
C LEU A 107 1.17 -5.67 2.37
N PHE A 108 0.58 -4.93 1.45
CA PHE A 108 1.18 -4.51 0.19
C PHE A 108 1.38 -3.00 0.17
N VAL A 109 2.62 -2.56 -0.09
CA VAL A 109 3.00 -1.14 -0.18
C VAL A 109 3.60 -0.87 -1.54
N CYS A 110 2.88 -0.15 -2.39
CA CYS A 110 3.28 0.20 -3.73
C CYS A 110 3.86 1.62 -3.75
N ILE A 111 5.08 1.78 -4.26
CA ILE A 111 5.79 3.06 -4.34
C ILE A 111 5.70 3.60 -5.76
N HIS A 112 5.20 4.81 -5.89
CA HIS A 112 5.04 5.54 -7.14
C HIS A 112 5.51 6.98 -7.02
N VAL A 113 5.59 7.66 -8.16
CA VAL A 113 5.86 9.09 -8.26
C VAL A 113 4.84 9.70 -9.22
N ASN A 114 4.06 10.63 -8.73
CA ASN A 114 2.98 11.26 -9.46
C ASN A 114 3.47 12.14 -10.61
N GLU A 115 2.60 12.39 -11.57
CA GLU A 115 2.79 13.37 -12.63
C GLU A 115 1.66 14.41 -12.58
N GLY A 116 2.02 15.68 -12.45
CA GLY A 116 1.07 16.79 -12.43
C GLY A 116 0.58 17.22 -13.83
N GLY A 117 0.95 16.44 -14.85
CA GLY A 117 0.77 16.81 -16.25
C GLY A 117 1.94 17.59 -16.81
N GLY A 118 1.95 17.80 -18.13
CA GLY A 118 3.01 18.53 -18.83
C GLY A 118 3.10 20.01 -18.42
N PRO A 119 4.05 20.76 -19.01
CA PRO A 119 4.21 22.17 -18.76
C PRO A 119 2.91 22.96 -18.96
N ILE A 120 2.66 23.90 -18.08
CA ILE A 120 1.46 24.77 -18.14
C ILE A 120 1.61 25.69 -19.34
N ARG A 121 0.68 25.62 -20.25
CA ARG A 121 0.66 26.46 -21.47
C ARG A 121 -0.10 27.73 -21.20
N HIS A 122 0.56 28.85 -21.43
CA HIS A 122 -0.01 30.18 -21.34
C HIS A 122 -0.25 30.75 -22.74
N LYS A 123 -1.27 31.61 -22.88
CA LYS A 123 -1.64 32.24 -24.12
C LYS A 123 -2.12 33.66 -23.83
N GLU A 124 -1.45 34.67 -24.41
CA GLU A 124 -1.77 36.06 -24.26
C GLU A 124 -2.15 36.64 -25.62
N PHE A 125 -3.27 37.33 -25.69
CA PHE A 125 -3.66 38.01 -26.91
C PHE A 125 -2.78 39.28 -27.09
N ILE A 126 -2.06 39.36 -28.21
CA ILE A 126 -1.13 40.48 -28.52
C ILE A 126 -1.60 41.34 -29.66
N GLY A 127 -2.77 41.09 -30.27
CA GLY A 127 -3.31 41.87 -31.35
C GLY A 127 -3.88 41.02 -32.48
N TYR A 128 -3.84 41.61 -33.65
CA TYR A 128 -4.26 40.92 -34.88
C TYR A 128 -3.11 40.89 -35.87
N LYS A 129 -2.99 39.76 -36.57
CA LYS A 129 -2.07 39.58 -37.70
C LYS A 129 -2.83 39.29 -38.99
N GLU A 130 -2.22 39.57 -40.10
CA GLU A 130 -2.74 39.22 -41.39
C GLU A 130 -2.28 37.81 -41.78
N GLU A 131 -3.22 36.99 -42.24
CA GLU A 131 -2.97 35.65 -42.72
C GLU A 131 -3.51 35.53 -44.13
N THR A 132 -2.67 35.08 -45.05
CA THR A 132 -3.09 34.81 -46.46
C THR A 132 -3.76 33.44 -46.50
N ARG A 133 -5.04 33.44 -46.83
CA ARG A 133 -5.81 32.20 -47.10
C ARG A 133 -6.10 32.05 -48.57
N HIS A 134 -6.36 30.84 -48.98
CA HIS A 134 -6.63 30.48 -50.37
C HIS A 134 -8.00 29.87 -50.50
N LYS A 135 -8.78 30.27 -51.52
CA LYS A 135 -10.09 29.69 -51.88
C LYS A 135 -10.06 29.23 -53.32
N GLY A 136 -10.65 28.07 -53.60
CA GLY A 136 -10.70 27.43 -54.94
C GLY A 136 -9.65 26.37 -55.15
N LYS A 137 -9.76 25.60 -56.27
CA LYS A 137 -8.87 24.49 -56.65
C LYS A 137 -8.21 24.78 -58.01
N GLY A 138 -6.99 24.29 -58.22
CA GLY A 138 -6.25 24.40 -59.48
C GLY A 138 -6.07 25.84 -59.96
N LYS A 139 -6.27 26.13 -61.21
CA LYS A 139 -6.12 27.47 -61.83
C LYS A 139 -7.11 28.54 -61.27
N LYS A 140 -8.15 28.13 -60.51
CA LYS A 140 -9.11 29.02 -59.87
C LYS A 140 -8.77 29.34 -58.38
N ARG A 141 -7.60 28.96 -57.93
CA ARG A 141 -7.12 29.25 -56.56
C ARG A 141 -6.78 30.73 -56.46
N LYS A 142 -7.52 31.45 -55.62
CA LYS A 142 -7.30 32.88 -55.33
C LYS A 142 -6.87 33.07 -53.90
N ALA A 143 -5.86 33.88 -53.67
CA ALA A 143 -5.42 34.33 -52.33
C ALA A 143 -6.29 35.49 -51.84
N TYR A 144 -6.57 35.52 -50.55
CA TYR A 144 -7.20 36.64 -49.86
C TYR A 144 -6.62 36.77 -48.48
N ILE A 145 -6.55 38.00 -47.96
CA ILE A 145 -6.00 38.32 -46.66
C ILE A 145 -7.13 38.34 -45.61
N VAL A 146 -6.90 37.72 -44.48
CA VAL A 146 -7.81 37.77 -43.32
C VAL A 146 -7.05 38.27 -42.10
N LYS A 147 -7.69 39.09 -41.27
CA LYS A 147 -7.17 39.47 -39.96
C LYS A 147 -7.56 38.35 -38.97
N VAL A 148 -6.56 37.71 -38.37
CA VAL A 148 -6.76 36.67 -37.34
C VAL A 148 -6.16 37.19 -36.02
N LYS A 149 -6.71 36.72 -34.90
CA LYS A 149 -6.15 37.04 -33.58
C LYS A 149 -4.74 36.47 -33.49
N ASP A 150 -3.81 37.29 -33.04
CA ASP A 150 -2.44 36.88 -32.76
C ASP A 150 -2.23 36.68 -31.27
N TYR A 151 -1.44 35.66 -30.94
CA TYR A 151 -1.20 35.28 -29.57
C TYR A 151 0.26 34.99 -29.34
N ARG A 152 0.81 35.52 -28.23
CA ARG A 152 2.06 35.04 -27.67
C ARG A 152 1.76 33.80 -26.83
N THR A 153 2.50 32.76 -27.04
CA THR A 153 2.38 31.50 -26.25
C THR A 153 3.72 31.21 -25.58
N TRP A 154 3.66 30.80 -24.32
CA TRP A 154 4.83 30.28 -23.57
C TRP A 154 4.40 29.18 -22.64
N THR A 155 5.36 28.45 -22.08
CA THR A 155 5.14 27.40 -21.10
C THR A 155 5.89 27.69 -19.81
N THR A 156 5.32 27.29 -18.70
CA THR A 156 6.00 27.24 -17.39
C THR A 156 6.00 25.79 -16.87
N PRO A 157 7.00 25.42 -16.07
CA PRO A 157 7.01 24.10 -15.43
C PRO A 157 5.72 23.85 -14.63
N ASN A 158 5.33 22.59 -14.50
CA ASN A 158 4.24 22.21 -13.61
C ASN A 158 4.66 22.46 -12.16
N THR A 159 3.79 23.05 -11.35
CA THR A 159 4.05 23.41 -9.95
C THR A 159 3.40 22.44 -8.95
N ALA A 160 2.77 21.37 -9.43
CA ALA A 160 2.22 20.35 -8.55
C ALA A 160 3.32 19.75 -7.67
N LYS A 161 3.08 19.63 -6.36
CA LYS A 161 4.02 19.09 -5.39
C LYS A 161 3.31 18.49 -4.19
N GLY A 162 4.06 17.65 -3.43
CA GLY A 162 3.57 16.98 -2.24
C GLY A 162 3.30 15.49 -2.45
N THR A 163 2.65 14.87 -1.49
CA THR A 163 2.40 13.42 -1.44
C THR A 163 0.92 13.09 -1.52
N GLU A 164 0.58 11.94 -2.05
CA GLU A 164 -0.78 11.39 -2.08
C GLU A 164 -0.71 9.88 -1.78
N THR A 165 -1.58 9.40 -0.90
CA THR A 165 -1.65 7.95 -0.67
C THR A 165 -2.99 7.41 -1.11
N PHE A 166 -2.98 6.45 -2.03
CA PHE A 166 -4.18 5.88 -2.62
C PHE A 166 -4.50 4.51 -2.06
N ILE A 167 -5.80 4.26 -1.90
CA ILE A 167 -6.39 2.93 -1.71
C ILE A 167 -7.38 2.63 -2.84
N TYR A 168 -7.75 1.36 -3.01
CA TYR A 168 -8.77 1.01 -4.01
C TYR A 168 -10.13 1.63 -3.64
N GLY A 169 -10.94 1.97 -4.67
CA GLY A 169 -12.28 2.53 -4.48
C GLY A 169 -13.30 1.48 -4.03
N VAL A 170 -14.31 1.89 -3.28
CA VAL A 170 -15.39 1.01 -2.77
C VAL A 170 -16.12 0.29 -3.90
N ASP A 171 -16.28 0.93 -5.05
CA ASP A 171 -16.88 0.35 -6.26
C ASP A 171 -16.06 -0.79 -6.88
N LYS A 172 -14.80 -0.98 -6.46
CA LYS A 172 -13.88 -2.04 -6.88
C LYS A 172 -13.81 -3.22 -5.90
N SER A 173 -14.66 -3.24 -4.88
CA SER A 173 -14.70 -4.33 -3.90
C SER A 173 -14.92 -5.73 -4.51
N ASN A 174 -15.59 -5.83 -5.66
CA ASN A 174 -15.77 -7.11 -6.35
C ASN A 174 -14.46 -7.70 -6.88
N ALA A 175 -13.53 -6.88 -7.38
CA ALA A 175 -12.20 -7.36 -7.78
C ALA A 175 -11.39 -7.85 -6.57
N ALA A 176 -11.43 -7.12 -5.45
CA ALA A 176 -10.79 -7.54 -4.20
C ALA A 176 -11.40 -8.84 -3.64
N LYS A 177 -12.72 -9.02 -3.76
CA LYS A 177 -13.39 -10.28 -3.40
C LYS A 177 -12.95 -11.45 -4.27
N ALA A 178 -12.80 -11.23 -5.58
CA ALA A 178 -12.28 -12.24 -6.49
C ALA A 178 -10.84 -12.64 -6.11
N ALA A 179 -9.97 -11.65 -5.87
CA ALA A 179 -8.59 -11.90 -5.42
C ALA A 179 -8.54 -12.70 -4.10
N LEU A 180 -9.41 -12.40 -3.15
CA LEU A 180 -9.53 -13.17 -1.90
C LEU A 180 -10.03 -14.59 -2.17
N SER A 181 -11.03 -14.76 -3.01
CA SER A 181 -11.56 -16.09 -3.35
C SER A 181 -10.54 -16.98 -4.05
N GLU A 182 -9.69 -16.41 -4.90
CA GLU A 182 -8.60 -17.12 -5.59
C GLU A 182 -7.43 -17.48 -4.66
N ASN A 183 -7.30 -16.81 -3.51
CA ASN A 183 -6.18 -16.97 -2.57
C ASN A 183 -6.69 -17.31 -1.16
N GLU A 184 -7.60 -18.27 -1.06
CA GLU A 184 -8.28 -18.65 0.20
C GLU A 184 -7.30 -19.06 1.31
N ASP A 185 -6.18 -19.69 0.96
CA ASP A 185 -5.16 -20.14 1.88
C ASP A 185 -4.43 -18.99 2.61
N LEU A 186 -4.64 -17.72 2.20
CA LEU A 186 -4.03 -16.57 2.86
C LEU A 186 -4.79 -16.13 4.12
N TYR A 187 -6.09 -16.39 4.20
CA TYR A 187 -6.93 -15.85 5.27
C TYR A 187 -7.70 -16.90 6.08
N LEU A 188 -7.64 -18.16 5.66
CA LEU A 188 -8.21 -19.27 6.40
C LEU A 188 -7.11 -19.97 7.21
N ASP A 189 -7.38 -20.29 8.46
CA ASP A 189 -6.52 -21.21 9.20
C ASP A 189 -6.69 -22.64 8.64
N SER A 190 -5.76 -23.53 9.01
CA SER A 190 -5.73 -24.89 8.46
C SER A 190 -6.98 -25.71 8.74
N VAL A 191 -7.74 -25.38 9.80
CA VAL A 191 -8.99 -26.06 10.16
C VAL A 191 -10.13 -25.48 9.32
N SER A 192 -10.30 -24.16 9.34
CA SER A 192 -11.34 -23.48 8.56
C SER A 192 -11.15 -23.65 7.05
N ALA A 193 -9.91 -23.70 6.56
CA ALA A 193 -9.61 -23.96 5.16
C ALA A 193 -10.03 -25.39 4.73
N LYS A 194 -9.89 -26.38 5.61
CA LYS A 194 -10.32 -27.77 5.32
C LYS A 194 -11.83 -27.89 5.28
N GLU A 195 -12.52 -27.26 6.22
CA GLU A 195 -13.99 -27.25 6.26
C GLU A 195 -14.60 -26.51 5.08
N LEU A 196 -14.02 -25.36 4.67
CA LEU A 196 -14.53 -24.53 3.58
C LEU A 196 -14.14 -25.02 2.18
N LYS A 197 -13.13 -25.87 2.02
CA LYS A 197 -12.79 -26.52 0.74
C LYS A 197 -13.87 -27.48 0.24
N GLU A 198 -14.69 -27.99 1.14
CA GLU A 198 -15.84 -28.85 0.79
C GLU A 198 -17.07 -28.04 0.38
N PHE A 199 -17.06 -26.69 0.54
CA PHE A 199 -18.17 -25.84 0.20
C PHE A 199 -18.13 -25.31 -1.24
N ASN A 200 -19.30 -25.21 -1.85
CA ASN A 200 -19.49 -24.61 -3.17
C ASN A 200 -19.05 -23.13 -3.19
N PRO A 201 -18.44 -22.58 -4.29
CA PRO A 201 -18.12 -21.17 -4.43
C PRO A 201 -19.28 -20.20 -4.20
N THR A 202 -20.51 -20.67 -4.28
CA THR A 202 -21.75 -19.90 -4.03
C THR A 202 -22.24 -19.99 -2.59
N ASP A 203 -21.48 -20.62 -1.66
CA ASP A 203 -21.88 -20.77 -0.26
C ASP A 203 -22.01 -19.40 0.41
N PRO A 204 -23.18 -19.09 1.00
CA PRO A 204 -23.44 -17.84 1.71
C PRO A 204 -22.45 -17.59 2.87
N ALA A 205 -22.01 -18.62 3.58
CA ALA A 205 -21.04 -18.49 4.68
C ALA A 205 -19.65 -18.08 4.16
N LYS A 206 -19.19 -18.67 3.07
CA LYS A 206 -17.94 -18.29 2.40
C LYS A 206 -18.00 -16.85 1.91
N MET A 207 -19.10 -16.47 1.26
CA MET A 207 -19.31 -15.09 0.79
C MET A 207 -19.34 -14.08 1.93
N MET A 208 -19.90 -14.45 3.09
CA MET A 208 -19.88 -13.61 4.29
C MET A 208 -18.44 -13.39 4.78
N ILE A 209 -17.63 -14.44 4.87
CA ILE A 209 -16.21 -14.35 5.27
C ILE A 209 -15.43 -13.43 4.31
N ILE A 210 -15.59 -13.63 2.99
CA ILE A 210 -14.94 -12.80 1.97
C ILE A 210 -15.36 -11.32 2.11
N ASN A 211 -16.65 -11.04 2.33
CA ASN A 211 -17.13 -9.69 2.53
C ASN A 211 -16.53 -9.04 3.77
N MET A 212 -16.49 -9.74 4.90
CA MET A 212 -15.89 -9.26 6.15
C MET A 212 -14.39 -8.97 5.98
N LYS A 213 -13.65 -9.86 5.29
CA LYS A 213 -12.23 -9.68 5.01
C LYS A 213 -11.98 -8.48 4.08
N THR A 214 -12.76 -8.36 3.00
CA THR A 214 -12.67 -7.21 2.09
C THR A 214 -12.87 -5.90 2.84
N GLN A 215 -13.90 -5.82 3.71
CA GLN A 215 -14.15 -4.63 4.52
C GLN A 215 -13.02 -4.37 5.53
N SER A 216 -12.50 -5.41 6.16
CA SER A 216 -11.37 -5.30 7.09
C SER A 216 -10.11 -4.79 6.37
N TYR A 217 -9.81 -5.31 5.20
CA TYR A 217 -8.65 -4.88 4.41
C TYR A 217 -8.78 -3.45 3.92
N PHE A 218 -9.98 -3.06 3.47
CA PHE A 218 -10.27 -1.67 3.12
C PHE A 218 -10.00 -0.72 4.30
N ASN A 219 -10.54 -1.02 5.48
CA ASN A 219 -10.37 -0.19 6.68
C ASN A 219 -8.89 -0.11 7.11
N ARG A 220 -8.16 -1.23 7.04
CA ARG A 220 -6.73 -1.28 7.34
C ARG A 220 -5.91 -0.47 6.34
N SER A 221 -6.23 -0.55 5.05
CA SER A 221 -5.60 0.27 4.01
C SER A 221 -5.84 1.75 4.25
N ALA A 222 -7.08 2.14 4.57
CA ALA A 222 -7.44 3.52 4.85
C ALA A 222 -6.69 4.08 6.07
N ASN A 223 -6.63 3.32 7.16
CA ASN A 223 -5.89 3.73 8.36
C ASN A 223 -4.39 3.91 8.08
N LEU A 224 -3.78 3.01 7.31
CA LEU A 224 -2.38 3.15 6.93
C LEU A 224 -2.16 4.37 6.03
N ALA A 225 -3.02 4.57 5.03
CA ALA A 225 -2.91 5.71 4.11
C ALA A 225 -3.00 7.05 4.84
N LEU A 226 -3.94 7.19 5.77
CA LEU A 226 -4.04 8.37 6.64
C LEU A 226 -2.78 8.56 7.50
N THR A 227 -2.26 7.47 8.08
CA THR A 227 -1.05 7.51 8.90
C THR A 227 0.17 7.97 8.08
N ILE A 228 0.31 7.49 6.83
CA ILE A 228 1.40 7.89 5.93
C ILE A 228 1.33 9.39 5.65
N GLU A 229 0.16 9.90 5.29
CA GLU A 229 0.00 11.33 5.00
C GLU A 229 0.23 12.21 6.22
N GLU A 230 -0.19 11.77 7.42
CA GLU A 230 0.15 12.45 8.68
C GLU A 230 1.66 12.50 8.94
N GLU A 231 2.39 11.40 8.69
CA GLU A 231 3.84 11.36 8.89
C GLU A 231 4.58 12.22 7.85
N PHE A 232 4.10 12.32 6.61
CA PHE A 232 4.64 13.26 5.62
C PHE A 232 4.44 14.73 6.04
N GLN A 233 3.29 15.08 6.60
CA GLN A 233 3.05 16.43 7.13
C GLN A 233 4.02 16.80 8.26
N LYS A 234 4.36 15.86 9.13
CA LYS A 234 5.30 16.10 10.26
C LYS A 234 6.71 16.48 9.82
N VAL A 235 7.14 16.03 8.65
CA VAL A 235 8.43 16.42 8.05
C VAL A 235 8.32 17.63 7.12
N GLY A 236 7.17 18.31 7.12
CA GLY A 236 6.96 19.52 6.32
C GLY A 236 6.58 19.27 4.87
N ARG A 237 6.34 18.02 4.45
CA ARG A 237 5.83 17.71 3.11
C ARG A 237 4.36 18.14 2.99
N ILE A 238 3.99 18.62 1.81
CA ILE A 238 2.60 18.94 1.51
C ILE A 238 1.84 17.64 1.31
N SER A 239 0.98 17.27 2.26
CA SER A 239 0.05 16.18 2.04
C SER A 239 -1.12 16.65 1.17
N ARG A 240 -1.42 15.87 0.14
CA ARG A 240 -2.60 16.03 -0.71
C ARG A 240 -3.67 15.01 -0.35
N GLU A 241 -3.58 14.46 0.85
CA GLU A 241 -4.50 13.55 1.51
C GLU A 241 -4.45 12.08 1.04
N ALA A 242 -4.98 11.21 1.89
CA ALA A 242 -5.30 9.83 1.55
C ALA A 242 -6.60 9.79 0.73
N LYS A 243 -6.58 9.09 -0.41
CA LYS A 243 -7.65 9.12 -1.40
C LYS A 243 -8.07 7.73 -1.86
N GLN A 244 -9.34 7.59 -2.19
CA GLN A 244 -9.82 6.45 -2.96
C GLN A 244 -9.68 6.74 -4.45
N ARG A 245 -9.03 5.84 -5.18
CA ARG A 245 -8.90 5.98 -6.63
C ARG A 245 -9.69 4.87 -7.34
N GLN A 246 -10.59 5.27 -8.22
CA GLN A 246 -11.48 4.34 -8.92
C GLN A 246 -10.87 3.77 -10.20
N LYS A 247 -9.85 4.40 -10.77
CA LYS A 247 -9.21 4.00 -12.02
C LYS A 247 -7.68 4.01 -11.87
N GLY A 248 -7.01 3.13 -12.61
CA GLY A 248 -5.55 3.17 -12.77
C GLY A 248 -4.71 2.54 -11.67
N ILE A 249 -5.31 1.88 -10.66
CA ILE A 249 -4.60 1.19 -9.59
C ILE A 249 -5.04 -0.27 -9.45
N TRP A 250 -5.06 -0.97 -10.58
CA TRP A 250 -5.54 -2.34 -10.64
C TRP A 250 -4.79 -3.27 -9.67
N VAL A 251 -3.50 -3.08 -9.45
CA VAL A 251 -2.68 -3.90 -8.56
C VAL A 251 -3.26 -3.94 -7.14
N LEU A 252 -3.75 -2.81 -6.60
CA LEU A 252 -4.34 -2.77 -5.25
C LEU A 252 -5.65 -3.56 -5.12
N GLN A 253 -6.33 -3.80 -6.25
CA GLN A 253 -7.58 -4.56 -6.28
C GLN A 253 -7.33 -6.07 -6.40
N ALA A 254 -6.17 -6.46 -6.92
CA ALA A 254 -5.83 -7.83 -7.25
C ALA A 254 -5.01 -8.53 -6.15
N VAL A 255 -4.61 -7.82 -5.10
CA VAL A 255 -3.92 -8.43 -3.96
C VAL A 255 -4.92 -8.83 -2.87
N ALA A 256 -4.69 -10.00 -2.26
CA ALA A 256 -5.53 -10.58 -1.22
C ALA A 256 -5.10 -10.13 0.20
N MET A 257 -4.72 -8.85 0.34
CA MET A 257 -4.25 -8.25 1.59
C MET A 257 -4.54 -6.75 1.61
N PRO A 258 -4.47 -6.06 2.76
CA PRO A 258 -4.49 -4.60 2.82
C PRO A 258 -3.42 -4.01 1.90
N ALA A 259 -3.74 -2.93 1.18
CA ALA A 259 -2.85 -2.39 0.16
C ALA A 259 -2.96 -0.87 0.07
N VAL A 260 -1.81 -0.21 -0.09
CA VAL A 260 -1.70 1.23 -0.35
C VAL A 260 -0.76 1.49 -1.52
N LEU A 261 -1.01 2.56 -2.26
CA LEU A 261 -0.10 3.12 -3.26
C LEU A 261 0.29 4.53 -2.80
N VAL A 262 1.58 4.75 -2.63
CA VAL A 262 2.14 6.00 -2.14
C VAL A 262 2.79 6.74 -3.29
N GLU A 263 2.22 7.88 -3.65
CA GLU A 263 2.80 8.86 -4.57
C GLU A 263 3.73 9.77 -3.75
N THR A 264 5.01 9.55 -3.87
CA THR A 264 6.02 10.16 -2.99
C THR A 264 6.39 11.61 -3.36
N GLY A 265 5.91 12.08 -4.50
CA GLY A 265 6.12 13.44 -5.03
C GLY A 265 5.66 13.56 -6.46
N PHE A 266 5.98 14.67 -7.12
CA PHE A 266 5.59 14.96 -8.51
C PHE A 266 6.83 15.12 -9.40
N ILE A 267 7.12 14.12 -10.24
CA ILE A 267 8.30 14.12 -11.13
C ILE A 267 8.28 15.26 -12.16
N SER A 268 7.09 15.77 -12.50
CA SER A 268 6.92 16.89 -13.43
C SER A 268 7.31 18.27 -12.84
N ASN A 269 7.53 18.34 -11.53
CA ASN A 269 8.01 19.55 -10.85
C ASN A 269 9.53 19.44 -10.64
N PRO A 270 10.35 20.38 -11.15
CA PRO A 270 11.81 20.30 -11.07
C PRO A 270 12.38 20.25 -9.64
N GLU A 271 11.74 20.93 -8.68
CA GLU A 271 12.14 20.89 -7.27
C GLU A 271 11.88 19.52 -6.67
N GLU A 272 10.71 18.95 -6.94
CA GLU A 272 10.34 17.59 -6.50
C GLU A 272 11.20 16.54 -7.19
N GLU A 273 11.47 16.66 -8.49
CA GLU A 273 12.36 15.75 -9.22
C GLU A 273 13.76 15.72 -8.59
N THR A 274 14.29 16.90 -8.23
CA THR A 274 15.59 16.98 -7.55
C THR A 274 15.56 16.31 -6.18
N TYR A 275 14.52 16.56 -5.38
CA TYR A 275 14.31 15.93 -4.08
C TYR A 275 14.19 14.42 -4.19
N LEU A 276 13.36 13.92 -5.10
CA LEU A 276 13.11 12.49 -5.31
C LEU A 276 14.34 11.71 -5.77
N ASN A 277 15.28 12.37 -6.45
CA ASN A 277 16.53 11.78 -6.88
C ASN A 277 17.69 11.97 -5.88
N SER A 278 17.50 12.79 -4.84
CA SER A 278 18.54 13.02 -3.83
C SER A 278 18.57 11.90 -2.79
N GLU A 279 19.77 11.63 -2.25
CA GLU A 279 19.96 10.66 -1.17
C GLU A 279 19.16 11.05 0.08
N ASP A 280 19.18 12.33 0.44
CA ASP A 280 18.49 12.85 1.62
C ASP A 280 16.96 12.78 1.44
N GLY A 281 16.43 13.15 0.26
CA GLY A 281 15.01 13.09 -0.02
C GLY A 281 14.47 11.66 0.00
N GLN A 282 15.20 10.72 -0.62
CA GLN A 282 14.83 9.30 -0.58
C GLN A 282 14.90 8.72 0.84
N LYS A 283 15.91 9.13 1.62
CA LYS A 283 16.03 8.73 3.02
C LYS A 283 14.87 9.26 3.85
N GLU A 284 14.53 10.54 3.73
CA GLU A 284 13.39 11.14 4.44
C GLU A 284 12.08 10.44 4.11
N ILE A 285 11.82 10.14 2.81
CA ILE A 285 10.65 9.36 2.39
C ILE A 285 10.62 8.00 3.07
N CYS A 286 11.74 7.27 3.09
CA CYS A 286 11.83 5.96 3.72
C CYS A 286 11.62 6.04 5.24
N GLU A 287 12.18 7.04 5.93
CA GLU A 287 11.98 7.27 7.36
C GLU A 287 10.49 7.52 7.69
N VAL A 288 9.79 8.31 6.86
CA VAL A 288 8.35 8.52 6.97
C VAL A 288 7.59 7.20 6.86
N LEU A 289 7.90 6.40 5.85
CA LEU A 289 7.25 5.11 5.62
C LEU A 289 7.53 4.11 6.75
N VAL A 290 8.77 4.05 7.24
CA VAL A 290 9.13 3.19 8.40
C VAL A 290 8.34 3.59 9.64
N ARG A 291 8.28 4.88 9.99
CA ARG A 291 7.46 5.36 11.14
C ARG A 291 5.98 5.01 10.96
N SER A 292 5.45 5.20 9.75
CA SER A 292 4.05 4.87 9.45
C SER A 292 3.76 3.38 9.62
N LEU A 293 4.64 2.51 9.13
CA LEU A 293 4.51 1.07 9.24
C LEU A 293 4.66 0.56 10.69
N LYS A 294 5.55 1.15 11.48
CA LYS A 294 5.66 0.88 12.91
C LYS A 294 4.38 1.26 13.68
N ARG A 295 3.83 2.45 13.40
CA ARG A 295 2.55 2.89 13.98
C ARG A 295 1.40 1.97 13.59
N TYR A 296 1.34 1.58 12.32
CA TYR A 296 0.35 0.65 11.81
C TYR A 296 0.43 -0.72 12.50
N LYS A 297 1.64 -1.31 12.57
CA LYS A 297 1.88 -2.58 13.28
C LYS A 297 1.41 -2.48 14.74
N TYR A 298 1.83 -1.44 15.46
CA TYR A 298 1.43 -1.23 16.83
C TYR A 298 -0.10 -1.14 17.01
N SER A 299 -0.78 -0.45 16.12
CA SER A 299 -2.25 -0.33 16.16
C SER A 299 -2.96 -1.67 15.97
N LEU A 300 -2.46 -2.53 15.09
CA LEU A 300 -2.98 -3.87 14.87
C LEU A 300 -2.77 -4.78 16.08
N GLU A 301 -1.59 -4.76 16.70
CA GLU A 301 -1.25 -5.55 17.86
C GLU A 301 -2.09 -5.15 19.09
N LYS A 302 -2.31 -3.85 19.26
CA LYS A 302 -3.19 -3.32 20.30
C LYS A 302 -4.65 -3.78 20.14
N GLN A 303 -5.16 -3.83 18.91
CA GLN A 303 -6.51 -4.34 18.63
C GLN A 303 -6.64 -5.83 18.98
N LEU A 304 -5.61 -6.63 18.68
CA LEU A 304 -5.61 -8.06 18.98
C LEU A 304 -5.54 -8.33 20.50
N SER A 305 -4.73 -7.57 21.25
CA SER A 305 -4.63 -7.69 22.70
C SER A 305 -5.91 -7.26 23.42
N GLY A 306 -6.58 -6.22 22.93
CA GLY A 306 -7.86 -5.74 23.49
C GLY A 306 -9.05 -6.66 23.22
N SER A 307 -8.98 -7.51 22.19
CA SER A 307 -10.02 -8.51 21.87
C SER A 307 -9.84 -9.83 22.63
N ALA A 308 -8.63 -10.11 23.14
CA ALA A 308 -8.34 -11.33 23.92
C ALA A 308 -8.71 -11.22 25.41
N GLY A 309 -9.10 -10.01 25.86
CA GLY A 309 -9.47 -9.73 27.25
C GLY A 309 -10.98 -9.51 27.47
N LYS A 310 -11.79 -9.78 26.48
CA LYS A 310 -13.26 -9.82 26.56
C LYS A 310 -13.75 -11.24 26.26
#